data_e3cb64e32905f1517f0b7ffaa0af0034
#
_entry.id   e3cb64e32905f1517f0b7ffaa0af0034
#
_cell.length_a   1.000
_cell.length_b   1.000
_cell.length_c   1.000
_cell.angle_alpha   90.00
_cell.angle_beta   90.00
_cell.angle_gamma   90.00
#
_symmetry.space_group_name_H-M   'P 1'
#
loop_
_entity.id
_entity.type
_entity.pdbx_description
1 polymer ?
#
loop_
_entity_poly.entity_id
_entity_poly.type
_entity_poly.pdbx_seq_one_letter_code
_entity_poly.pdbx_strand_id
1 'polypeptide(L)'
;MPAAAEPATPAGPGSADSLPVEPEGNGEVEAPPEAPAHLAPYDPNAPGVAGQFRSWFLDYSSYVILERAVPHIDDGLKPVQRRILHVMWEVEDGRYNKVANIIGNTMKYHPHGDSAIGEAIVGLGQKELLIDTQG
;
A
#
# COMPACT_ATOMS: atom_id res chain seq x y z
N MET A 1 68.80 -0.69 5.12
CA MET A 1 68.01 -1.88 4.78
C MET A 1 66.99 -2.12 5.90
N PRO A 2 65.74 -1.86 5.72
CA PRO A 2 64.68 -2.39 6.60
C PRO A 2 63.97 -3.57 5.96
N ALA A 3 63.64 -4.53 6.78
CA ALA A 3 63.06 -5.82 6.48
C ALA A 3 61.61 -5.68 5.95
N ALA A 4 61.31 -6.56 5.01
CA ALA A 4 59.98 -6.74 4.45
C ALA A 4 59.04 -7.34 5.49
N ALA A 5 57.85 -6.75 5.62
CA ALA A 5 56.73 -7.30 6.38
C ALA A 5 55.95 -8.27 5.50
N GLU A 6 55.77 -9.49 5.97
CA GLU A 6 54.92 -10.52 5.36
C GLU A 6 53.43 -10.14 5.42
N PRO A 7 52.64 -10.46 4.41
CA PRO A 7 51.20 -10.27 4.47
C PRO A 7 50.53 -11.37 5.28
N ALA A 8 49.69 -10.98 6.21
CA ALA A 8 48.87 -11.86 7.03
C ALA A 8 47.79 -12.60 6.19
N THR A 9 47.74 -13.88 6.39
CA THR A 9 46.74 -14.81 5.83
C THR A 9 45.35 -14.50 6.37
N PRO A 10 44.29 -14.42 5.56
CA PRO A 10 42.94 -14.29 6.10
C PRO A 10 42.43 -15.61 6.70
N ALA A 11 41.93 -15.52 7.91
CA ALA A 11 41.31 -16.62 8.62
C ALA A 11 40.05 -17.10 7.86
N GLY A 12 39.86 -18.42 7.82
CA GLY A 12 38.75 -19.08 7.17
C GLY A 12 37.40 -18.84 7.87
N PRO A 13 36.29 -19.18 7.18
CA PRO A 13 34.96 -18.90 7.68
C PRO A 13 34.62 -19.81 8.86
N GLY A 14 34.30 -19.16 9.99
CA GLY A 14 33.76 -19.83 11.18
C GLY A 14 32.39 -20.47 10.88
N SER A 15 32.22 -21.63 11.41
CA SER A 15 31.05 -22.48 11.33
C SER A 15 29.75 -21.70 11.61
N ALA A 16 28.77 -21.87 10.72
CA ALA A 16 27.39 -21.44 10.89
C ALA A 16 26.82 -22.21 12.09
N ASP A 17 26.64 -21.49 13.19
CA ASP A 17 25.78 -21.92 14.30
C ASP A 17 24.34 -21.65 13.88
N SER A 18 23.67 -22.71 13.44
CA SER A 18 22.26 -22.70 13.08
C SER A 18 21.44 -22.64 14.36
N LEU A 19 21.02 -21.43 14.74
CA LEU A 19 19.97 -21.26 15.73
C LEU A 19 18.66 -21.82 15.17
N PRO A 20 17.94 -22.66 15.92
CA PRO A 20 16.61 -23.09 15.52
C PRO A 20 15.69 -21.89 15.53
N VAL A 21 15.17 -21.51 14.37
CA VAL A 21 14.05 -20.57 14.26
C VAL A 21 12.83 -21.31 14.75
N GLU A 22 12.43 -21.05 15.98
CA GLU A 22 11.10 -21.41 16.45
C GLU A 22 10.07 -20.62 15.66
N PRO A 23 9.01 -21.24 15.14
CA PRO A 23 7.91 -20.52 14.54
C PRO A 23 7.03 -19.93 15.66
N GLU A 24 7.48 -18.83 16.24
CA GLU A 24 6.62 -18.01 17.08
C GLU A 24 5.77 -17.13 16.18
N GLY A 25 4.52 -17.43 16.14
CA GLY A 25 3.53 -16.59 15.54
C GLY A 25 2.35 -17.39 15.04
N ASN A 26 1.51 -17.88 15.97
CA ASN A 26 0.08 -17.99 15.70
C ASN A 26 -0.46 -16.57 15.46
N GLY A 27 -0.03 -15.96 14.36
CA GLY A 27 -0.78 -14.88 13.77
C GLY A 27 -2.11 -15.49 13.41
N GLU A 28 -3.17 -15.12 14.11
CA GLU A 28 -4.53 -15.28 13.62
C GLU A 28 -4.48 -14.74 12.19
N VAL A 29 -4.62 -15.65 11.24
CA VAL A 29 -4.81 -15.29 9.86
C VAL A 29 -6.14 -14.55 9.90
N GLU A 30 -6.08 -13.23 9.90
CA GLU A 30 -7.26 -12.38 9.80
C GLU A 30 -8.06 -12.93 8.63
N ALA A 31 -9.26 -13.40 8.92
CA ALA A 31 -10.12 -13.97 7.89
C ALA A 31 -10.16 -12.98 6.73
N PRO A 32 -10.02 -13.46 5.49
CA PRO A 32 -10.08 -12.55 4.34
C PRO A 32 -11.33 -11.71 4.48
N PRO A 33 -11.25 -10.39 4.19
CA PRO A 33 -12.37 -9.48 4.34
C PRO A 33 -13.60 -10.11 3.72
N GLU A 34 -14.71 -10.15 4.46
CA GLU A 34 -15.96 -10.72 3.99
C GLU A 34 -16.20 -10.23 2.58
N ALA A 35 -16.43 -11.16 1.67
CA ALA A 35 -16.73 -10.84 0.29
C ALA A 35 -17.84 -9.79 0.28
N PRO A 36 -17.68 -8.69 -0.46
CA PRO A 36 -18.66 -7.63 -0.45
C PRO A 36 -20.05 -8.20 -0.67
N ALA A 37 -21.03 -7.73 0.10
CA ALA A 37 -22.38 -8.29 0.18
C ALA A 37 -23.15 -8.39 -1.16
N HIS A 38 -22.60 -7.84 -2.23
CA HIS A 38 -23.11 -7.93 -3.59
C HIS A 38 -22.59 -9.15 -4.38
N LEU A 39 -21.65 -9.92 -3.83
CA LEU A 39 -21.29 -11.21 -4.43
C LEU A 39 -22.44 -12.18 -4.18
N ALA A 40 -23.17 -12.48 -5.23
CA ALA A 40 -24.24 -13.47 -5.17
C ALA A 40 -23.71 -14.78 -4.58
N PRO A 41 -24.45 -15.43 -3.66
CA PRO A 41 -24.06 -16.71 -3.11
C PRO A 41 -23.78 -17.70 -4.26
N TYR A 42 -22.80 -18.56 -4.06
CA TYR A 42 -22.44 -19.62 -5.00
C TYR A 42 -23.69 -20.37 -5.46
N ASP A 43 -24.01 -20.27 -6.74
CA ASP A 43 -25.07 -21.07 -7.36
C ASP A 43 -24.45 -22.29 -8.03
N PRO A 44 -24.69 -23.51 -7.54
CA PRO A 44 -24.19 -24.73 -8.13
C PRO A 44 -24.74 -25.00 -9.55
N ASN A 45 -25.81 -24.31 -9.95
CA ASN A 45 -26.41 -24.40 -11.28
C ASN A 45 -25.94 -23.28 -12.22
N ALA A 46 -25.12 -22.37 -11.75
CA ALA A 46 -24.53 -21.34 -12.60
C ALA A 46 -23.68 -21.97 -13.71
N PRO A 47 -23.63 -21.38 -14.89
CA PRO A 47 -22.88 -21.94 -16.02
C PRO A 47 -21.38 -21.94 -15.70
N GLY A 48 -20.89 -23.06 -15.23
CA GLY A 48 -19.48 -23.42 -15.05
C GLY A 48 -18.50 -22.36 -14.58
N VAL A 49 -17.23 -22.70 -14.56
CA VAL A 49 -16.12 -21.81 -14.15
C VAL A 49 -16.08 -20.49 -14.97
N ALA A 50 -16.46 -20.55 -16.24
CA ALA A 50 -16.49 -19.37 -17.11
C ALA A 50 -17.52 -18.32 -16.66
N GLY A 51 -18.68 -18.74 -16.18
CA GLY A 51 -19.70 -17.83 -15.65
C GLY A 51 -19.28 -17.18 -14.33
N GLN A 52 -18.68 -17.97 -13.43
CA GLN A 52 -18.12 -17.45 -12.19
C GLN A 52 -17.00 -16.44 -12.46
N PHE A 53 -16.06 -16.77 -13.35
CA PHE A 53 -14.97 -15.86 -13.71
C PHE A 53 -15.48 -14.54 -14.28
N ARG A 54 -16.50 -14.61 -15.16
CA ARG A 54 -17.13 -13.42 -15.73
C ARG A 54 -17.78 -12.55 -14.65
N SER A 55 -18.51 -13.15 -13.72
CA SER A 55 -19.13 -12.42 -12.61
C SER A 55 -18.08 -11.74 -11.74
N TRP A 56 -17.08 -12.46 -11.26
CA TRP A 56 -15.99 -11.91 -10.46
C TRP A 56 -15.21 -10.83 -11.20
N PHE A 57 -14.97 -11.00 -12.48
CA PHE A 57 -14.30 -9.99 -13.29
C PHE A 57 -15.13 -8.70 -13.39
N LEU A 58 -16.42 -8.80 -13.59
CA LEU A 58 -17.32 -7.64 -13.64
C LEU A 58 -17.39 -6.93 -12.29
N ASP A 59 -17.50 -7.68 -11.20
CA ASP A 59 -17.55 -7.14 -9.85
C ASP A 59 -16.23 -6.44 -9.48
N TYR A 60 -15.11 -7.08 -9.74
CA TYR A 60 -13.79 -6.48 -9.50
C TYR A 60 -13.56 -5.24 -10.37
N SER A 61 -13.93 -5.31 -11.64
CA SER A 61 -13.79 -4.16 -12.55
C SER A 61 -14.67 -2.99 -12.11
N SER A 62 -15.90 -3.25 -11.69
CA SER A 62 -16.80 -2.24 -11.14
C SER A 62 -16.22 -1.59 -9.90
N TYR A 63 -15.68 -2.38 -8.97
CA TYR A 63 -15.02 -1.87 -7.78
C TYR A 63 -13.82 -0.98 -8.14
N VAL A 64 -12.94 -1.42 -9.03
CA VAL A 64 -11.77 -0.63 -9.45
C VAL A 64 -12.18 0.68 -10.11
N ILE A 65 -13.23 0.66 -10.92
CA ILE A 65 -13.73 1.87 -11.58
C ILE A 65 -14.29 2.84 -10.55
N LEU A 66 -15.18 2.41 -9.69
CA LEU A 66 -15.91 3.28 -8.75
C LEU A 66 -15.03 3.77 -7.59
N GLU A 67 -14.20 2.88 -7.04
CA GLU A 67 -13.45 3.16 -5.81
C GLU A 67 -12.00 3.60 -6.04
N ARG A 68 -11.51 3.55 -7.26
CA ARG A 68 -10.10 3.85 -7.54
C ARG A 68 -9.86 4.76 -8.74
N ALA A 69 -10.45 4.45 -9.88
CA ALA A 69 -10.03 5.04 -11.15
C ALA A 69 -10.80 6.32 -11.51
N VAL A 70 -12.10 6.38 -11.23
CA VAL A 70 -12.96 7.46 -11.66
C VAL A 70 -13.05 8.55 -10.57
N PRO A 71 -12.76 9.81 -10.91
CA PRO A 71 -12.99 10.94 -10.02
C PRO A 71 -14.48 11.11 -9.72
N HIS A 72 -14.82 11.56 -8.52
CA HIS A 72 -16.20 11.86 -8.15
C HIS A 72 -16.72 13.09 -8.90
N ILE A 73 -17.99 13.07 -9.26
CA ILE A 73 -18.58 14.14 -10.07
C ILE A 73 -18.67 15.49 -9.34
N ASP A 74 -18.80 15.47 -8.01
CA ASP A 74 -18.98 16.68 -7.23
C ASP A 74 -17.69 17.47 -7.00
N ASP A 75 -16.55 16.78 -6.84
CA ASP A 75 -15.28 17.39 -6.47
C ASP A 75 -14.12 17.09 -7.45
N GLY A 76 -14.33 16.21 -8.39
CA GLY A 76 -13.29 15.81 -9.35
C GLY A 76 -12.14 15.03 -8.72
N LEU A 77 -12.27 14.56 -7.48
CA LEU A 77 -11.22 13.85 -6.76
C LEU A 77 -11.42 12.33 -6.80
N LYS A 78 -10.33 11.62 -6.94
CA LYS A 78 -10.30 10.18 -6.70
C LYS A 78 -10.36 9.90 -5.19
N PRO A 79 -10.84 8.74 -4.74
CA PRO A 79 -10.95 8.42 -3.32
C PRO A 79 -9.65 8.59 -2.54
N VAL A 80 -8.51 8.17 -3.10
CA VAL A 80 -7.20 8.34 -2.46
C VAL A 80 -6.84 9.82 -2.25
N GLN A 81 -7.11 10.66 -3.23
CA GLN A 81 -6.83 12.11 -3.16
C GLN A 81 -7.66 12.78 -2.07
N ARG A 82 -8.94 12.43 -1.97
CA ARG A 82 -9.83 12.94 -0.92
C ARG A 82 -9.36 12.53 0.48
N ARG A 83 -8.90 11.27 0.64
CA ARG A 83 -8.35 10.78 1.92
C ARG A 83 -7.07 11.50 2.29
N ILE A 84 -6.20 11.79 1.32
CA ILE A 84 -4.98 12.59 1.55
C ILE A 84 -5.35 14.00 2.02
N LEU A 85 -6.24 14.69 1.33
CA LEU A 85 -6.64 16.05 1.72
C LEU A 85 -7.33 16.08 3.08
N HIS A 86 -8.13 15.05 3.41
CA HIS A 86 -8.72 14.92 4.74
C HIS A 86 -7.66 14.81 5.83
N VAL A 87 -6.65 13.96 5.64
CA VAL A 87 -5.54 13.82 6.59
C VAL A 87 -4.71 15.10 6.70
N MET A 88 -4.45 15.76 5.58
CA MET A 88 -3.74 17.04 5.60
C MET A 88 -4.48 18.07 6.43
N TRP A 89 -5.81 18.12 6.31
CA TRP A 89 -6.63 18.99 7.15
C TRP A 89 -6.60 18.60 8.63
N GLU A 90 -6.63 17.32 8.96
CA GLU A 90 -6.55 16.86 10.36
C GLU A 90 -5.23 17.26 11.05
N VAL A 91 -4.13 17.31 10.32
CA VAL A 91 -2.80 17.64 10.84
C VAL A 91 -2.38 19.08 10.58
N GLU A 92 -3.28 19.90 10.04
CA GLU A 92 -3.02 21.31 9.72
C GLU A 92 -2.72 22.11 10.99
N ASP A 93 -1.52 22.67 11.07
CA ASP A 93 -1.05 23.50 12.18
C ASP A 93 -0.38 24.81 11.69
N GLY A 94 -0.57 25.17 10.44
CA GLY A 94 0.04 26.33 9.79
C GLY A 94 1.51 26.12 9.39
N ARG A 95 2.02 24.90 9.47
CA ARG A 95 3.40 24.55 9.10
C ARG A 95 3.43 23.47 8.02
N TYR A 96 4.54 23.45 7.28
CA TYR A 96 4.75 22.35 6.32
C TYR A 96 4.99 21.03 7.05
N ASN A 97 4.25 20.01 6.65
CA ASN A 97 4.37 18.67 7.16
C ASN A 97 5.23 17.79 6.24
N LYS A 98 6.00 16.88 6.83
CA LYS A 98 6.77 15.91 6.05
C LYS A 98 5.81 14.99 5.28
N VAL A 99 6.07 14.78 3.99
CA VAL A 99 5.26 13.87 3.14
C VAL A 99 5.14 12.48 3.75
N ALA A 100 6.21 11.95 4.33
CA ALA A 100 6.18 10.65 5.00
C ALA A 100 5.16 10.57 6.15
N ASN A 101 4.97 11.66 6.91
CA ASN A 101 3.97 11.71 7.97
C ASN A 101 2.54 11.71 7.41
N ILE A 102 2.32 12.44 6.32
CA ILE A 102 1.02 12.45 5.62
C ILE A 102 0.71 11.07 5.07
N ILE A 103 1.68 10.40 4.43
CA ILE A 103 1.52 9.03 3.94
C ILE A 103 1.13 8.09 5.07
N GLY A 104 1.90 8.08 6.16
CA GLY A 104 1.65 7.21 7.32
C GLY A 104 0.26 7.43 7.95
N ASN A 105 -0.17 8.67 8.08
CA ASN A 105 -1.51 8.97 8.58
C ASN A 105 -2.60 8.59 7.59
N THR A 106 -2.37 8.75 6.29
CA THR A 106 -3.34 8.38 5.25
C THR A 106 -3.57 6.88 5.17
N MET A 107 -2.57 6.06 5.54
CA MET A 107 -2.73 4.59 5.57
C MET A 107 -3.84 4.11 6.51
N LYS A 108 -4.22 4.89 7.52
CA LYS A 108 -5.37 4.58 8.39
C LYS A 108 -6.69 4.56 7.62
N TYR A 109 -6.80 5.35 6.56
CA TYR A 109 -8.00 5.52 5.74
C TYR A 109 -7.90 4.82 4.39
N HIS A 110 -6.69 4.48 3.96
CA HIS A 110 -6.42 3.89 2.64
C HIS A 110 -5.47 2.69 2.76
N PRO A 111 -5.98 1.47 2.96
CA PRO A 111 -5.19 0.28 3.28
C PRO A 111 -4.50 -0.37 2.06
N HIS A 112 -4.24 0.37 1.00
CA HIS A 112 -3.68 -0.16 -0.25
C HIS A 112 -2.17 0.10 -0.44
N GLY A 113 -1.46 0.40 0.64
CA GLY A 113 -0.01 0.59 0.65
C GLY A 113 0.43 2.05 0.46
N ASP A 114 1.63 2.32 0.91
CA ASP A 114 2.26 3.65 0.97
C ASP A 114 2.66 4.19 -0.42
N SER A 115 3.08 3.32 -1.31
CA SER A 115 3.50 3.69 -2.67
C SER A 115 2.39 4.41 -3.45
N ALA A 116 1.18 3.83 -3.45
CA ALA A 116 0.02 4.42 -4.13
C ALA A 116 -0.36 5.79 -3.55
N ILE A 117 -0.25 5.94 -2.21
CA ILE A 117 -0.49 7.22 -1.54
C ILE A 117 0.59 8.24 -1.93
N GLY A 118 1.86 7.81 -1.94
CA GLY A 118 2.99 8.65 -2.33
C GLY A 118 2.85 9.19 -3.75
N GLU A 119 2.54 8.33 -4.70
CA GLU A 119 2.29 8.73 -6.10
C GLU A 119 1.12 9.73 -6.22
N ALA A 120 0.05 9.51 -5.46
CA ALA A 120 -1.09 10.41 -5.46
C ALA A 120 -0.76 11.79 -4.86
N ILE A 121 0.04 11.86 -3.79
CA ILE A 121 0.53 13.13 -3.21
C ILE A 121 1.40 13.89 -4.20
N VAL A 122 2.34 13.21 -4.85
CA VAL A 122 3.19 13.82 -5.88
C VAL A 122 2.31 14.37 -7.02
N GLY A 123 1.33 13.60 -7.47
CA GLY A 123 0.40 14.05 -8.50
C GLY A 123 -0.45 15.27 -8.09
N LEU A 124 -0.81 15.40 -6.81
CA LEU A 124 -1.50 16.59 -6.29
C LEU A 124 -0.57 17.79 -6.20
N GLY A 125 0.66 17.58 -5.69
CA GLY A 125 1.66 18.64 -5.56
C GLY A 125 2.10 19.23 -6.89
N GLN A 126 2.30 18.41 -7.92
CA GLN A 126 2.68 18.85 -9.25
C GLN A 126 1.63 19.74 -9.93
N LYS A 127 0.37 19.61 -9.54
CA LYS A 127 -0.71 20.46 -10.09
C LYS A 127 -0.79 21.83 -9.46
N GLU A 128 -0.20 22.03 -8.28
CA GLU A 128 -0.19 23.29 -7.52
C GLU A 128 -1.58 23.94 -7.34
N LEU A 129 -2.65 23.11 -7.29
CA LEU A 129 -4.02 23.61 -7.24
C LEU A 129 -4.64 23.50 -5.84
N LEU A 130 -4.27 22.45 -5.10
CA LEU A 130 -4.94 22.10 -3.83
C LEU A 130 -3.99 22.06 -2.65
N ILE A 131 -2.70 21.88 -2.90
CA ILE A 131 -1.67 21.79 -1.86
C ILE A 131 -0.46 22.64 -2.24
N ASP A 132 0.09 23.33 -1.25
CA ASP A 132 1.34 24.05 -1.39
C ASP A 132 2.51 23.10 -1.14
N THR A 133 3.56 23.25 -1.91
CA THR A 133 4.77 22.44 -1.80
C THR A 133 5.94 23.30 -1.37
N GLN A 134 6.84 22.75 -0.55
CA GLN A 134 8.10 23.35 -0.18
C GLN A 134 9.24 22.52 -0.77
N GLY A 135 9.97 23.09 -1.68
CA GLY A 135 11.19 22.50 -2.28
C GLY A 135 11.11 22.22 -3.73
#